data_4d80390af02689f718b249b079186080
#
_entry.id   4d80390af02689f718b249b079186080
#
_cell.length_a   1.000
_cell.length_b   1.000
_cell.length_c   1.000
_cell.angle_alpha   90.00
_cell.angle_beta   90.00
_cell.angle_gamma   90.00
#
_symmetry.space_group_name_H-M   'P 1'
#
loop_
_entity.id
_entity.type
_entity.pdbx_description
1 polymer ?
#
loop_
_entity_poly.entity_id
_entity_poly.type
_entity_poly.pdbx_seq_one_letter_code
_entity_poly.pdbx_strand_id
1 'polypeptide(L)'
;LKIKKLLNKYKSLIQESFIEGKEIQTAVIGNKAIGSVEIIPKRKFYDFKAKYLSSAKTIHKIPPEISETLHLKIKKIAFKAHKVLKCKGVTRSDFRVTKQGLIYILETNTQPGMTKLSLVPEIAMKHGMNFKKLVNWMINDAGINR
;
A
#
# COMPACT_ATOMS: atom_id res chain seq x y z
N LEU A 1 -27.52 2.83 -15.27
CA LEU A 1 -27.08 2.83 -16.71
C LEU A 1 -25.62 2.42 -16.89
N LYS A 2 -24.68 2.87 -16.04
CA LYS A 2 -23.23 2.56 -16.18
C LYS A 2 -22.91 1.08 -15.91
N ILE A 3 -23.53 0.49 -14.88
CA ILE A 3 -23.32 -0.92 -14.50
C ILE A 3 -23.80 -1.85 -15.61
N LYS A 4 -24.99 -1.64 -16.19
CA LYS A 4 -25.50 -2.44 -17.32
C LYS A 4 -24.57 -2.43 -18.52
N LYS A 5 -24.01 -1.24 -18.89
CA LYS A 5 -23.03 -1.14 -19.98
C LYS A 5 -21.72 -1.90 -19.69
N LEU A 6 -21.27 -1.90 -18.41
CA LEU A 6 -20.08 -2.64 -18.01
C LEU A 6 -20.33 -4.14 -18.00
N LEU A 7 -21.51 -4.61 -17.53
CA LEU A 7 -21.86 -6.03 -17.55
C LEU A 7 -21.95 -6.60 -18.96
N ASN A 8 -22.35 -5.78 -19.95
CA ASN A 8 -22.33 -6.19 -21.37
C ASN A 8 -20.89 -6.39 -21.90
N LYS A 9 -19.91 -5.74 -21.28
CA LYS A 9 -18.49 -5.84 -21.68
C LYS A 9 -17.72 -6.88 -20.86
N TYR A 10 -18.07 -7.05 -19.57
CA TYR A 10 -17.38 -7.93 -18.62
C TYR A 10 -18.38 -8.93 -18.04
N LYS A 11 -17.97 -10.21 -17.91
CA LYS A 11 -18.82 -11.28 -17.37
C LYS A 11 -19.25 -11.06 -15.92
N SER A 12 -18.44 -10.35 -15.13
CA SER A 12 -18.69 -10.05 -13.73
C SER A 12 -18.08 -8.70 -13.35
N LEU A 13 -18.65 -8.08 -12.33
CA LEU A 13 -18.17 -6.80 -11.78
C LEU A 13 -18.12 -6.92 -10.26
N ILE A 14 -17.15 -6.25 -9.65
CA ILE A 14 -17.11 -6.02 -8.21
C ILE A 14 -17.66 -4.61 -7.97
N GLN A 15 -18.61 -4.51 -7.05
CA GLN A 15 -19.15 -3.23 -6.58
C GLN A 15 -18.87 -3.10 -5.10
N GLU A 16 -18.16 -2.04 -4.71
CA GLU A 16 -17.78 -1.76 -3.34
C GLU A 16 -18.22 -0.36 -2.93
N SER A 17 -18.46 -0.16 -1.63
CA SER A 17 -18.72 1.17 -1.08
C SER A 17 -17.46 2.01 -1.14
N PHE A 18 -17.58 3.24 -1.62
CA PHE A 18 -16.46 4.18 -1.58
C PHE A 18 -16.24 4.67 -0.14
N ILE A 19 -15.04 4.43 0.38
CA ILE A 19 -14.64 4.90 1.70
C ILE A 19 -13.96 6.26 1.57
N GLU A 20 -14.63 7.32 2.00
CA GLU A 20 -14.06 8.65 2.02
C GLU A 20 -13.00 8.77 3.12
N GLY A 21 -11.83 9.35 2.80
CA GLY A 21 -10.76 9.54 3.76
C GLY A 21 -9.37 9.55 3.13
N LYS A 22 -8.34 9.43 3.97
CA LYS A 22 -6.95 9.37 3.55
C LYS A 22 -6.62 8.01 2.96
N GLU A 23 -5.81 7.98 1.91
CA GLU A 23 -5.26 6.76 1.34
C GLU A 23 -3.86 6.54 1.93
N ILE A 24 -3.69 5.43 2.65
CA ILE A 24 -2.45 5.11 3.34
C ILE A 24 -1.99 3.73 2.92
N GLN A 25 -0.71 3.61 2.57
CA GLN A 25 -0.12 2.34 2.20
C GLN A 25 1.04 2.01 3.15
N THR A 26 1.06 0.78 3.65
CA THR A 26 2.00 0.33 4.68
C THR A 26 2.84 -0.82 4.17
N ALA A 27 4.16 -0.70 4.30
CA ALA A 27 5.12 -1.73 3.92
C ALA A 27 5.46 -2.63 5.12
N VAL A 28 5.43 -3.94 4.88
CA VAL A 28 5.94 -4.96 5.79
C VAL A 28 7.13 -5.64 5.12
N ILE A 29 8.25 -5.77 5.85
CA ILE A 29 9.45 -6.47 5.40
C ILE A 29 9.77 -7.54 6.45
N GLY A 30 9.66 -8.82 6.07
CA GLY A 30 9.81 -9.94 6.97
C GLY A 30 8.87 -9.87 8.18
N ASN A 31 9.40 -9.72 9.35
CA ASN A 31 8.64 -9.68 10.60
C ASN A 31 8.36 -8.26 11.11
N LYS A 32 8.44 -7.23 10.27
CA LYS A 32 8.28 -5.84 10.73
C LYS A 32 7.50 -4.97 9.74
N ALA A 33 6.44 -4.31 10.20
CA ALA A 33 5.82 -3.20 9.50
C ALA A 33 6.74 -1.97 9.64
N ILE A 34 7.50 -1.65 8.58
CA ILE A 34 8.56 -0.65 8.62
C ILE A 34 8.05 0.78 8.62
N GLY A 35 6.97 1.06 7.89
CA GLY A 35 6.43 2.40 7.79
C GLY A 35 5.26 2.48 6.83
N SER A 36 4.72 3.70 6.69
CA SER A 36 3.58 3.98 5.84
C SER A 36 3.76 5.28 5.07
N VAL A 37 3.08 5.37 3.93
CA VAL A 37 2.98 6.57 3.10
C VAL A 37 1.52 6.97 2.95
N GLU A 38 1.22 8.25 3.05
CA GLU A 38 -0.05 8.82 2.63
C GLU A 38 0.05 9.24 1.18
N ILE A 39 -0.91 8.79 0.36
CA ILE A 39 -1.04 9.13 -1.04
C ILE A 39 -2.05 10.25 -1.20
N ILE A 40 -1.62 11.40 -1.70
CA ILE A 40 -2.47 12.57 -1.95
C ILE A 40 -2.52 12.79 -3.47
N PRO A 41 -3.49 12.19 -4.17
CA PRO A 41 -3.64 12.41 -5.60
C PRO A 41 -4.18 13.82 -5.86
N LYS A 42 -3.62 14.53 -6.82
CA LYS A 42 -4.22 15.79 -7.31
C LYS A 42 -5.52 15.58 -8.08
N ARG A 43 -5.84 14.33 -8.45
CA ARG A 43 -7.07 13.90 -9.12
C ARG A 43 -7.96 13.15 -8.13
N LYS A 44 -9.29 13.09 -8.43
CA LYS A 44 -10.28 12.40 -7.55
C LYS A 44 -9.99 10.92 -7.26
N PHE A 45 -9.17 10.24 -8.08
CA PHE A 45 -8.81 8.83 -7.90
C PHE A 45 -7.32 8.60 -8.16
N TYR A 46 -6.72 7.73 -7.37
CA TYR A 46 -5.35 7.22 -7.54
C TYR A 46 -5.37 6.07 -8.55
N ASP A 47 -5.61 6.41 -9.82
CA ASP A 47 -5.66 5.46 -10.94
C ASP A 47 -4.24 5.10 -11.46
N PHE A 48 -4.18 4.21 -12.46
CA PHE A 48 -2.93 3.80 -13.10
C PHE A 48 -2.11 5.01 -13.61
N LYS A 49 -2.78 6.04 -14.13
CA LYS A 49 -2.11 7.26 -14.59
C LYS A 49 -1.48 8.04 -13.44
N ALA A 50 -2.15 8.08 -12.28
CA ALA A 50 -1.61 8.72 -11.09
C ALA A 50 -0.41 7.96 -10.48
N LYS A 51 -0.33 6.63 -10.72
CA LYS A 51 0.75 5.77 -10.23
C LYS A 51 2.05 5.89 -11.05
N TYR A 52 1.97 6.06 -12.37
CA TYR A 52 3.12 5.87 -13.27
C TYR A 52 3.47 7.07 -14.15
N LEU A 53 2.62 8.09 -14.24
CA LEU A 53 2.93 9.28 -15.00
C LEU A 53 3.53 10.36 -14.10
N SER A 54 4.74 10.81 -14.41
CA SER A 54 5.42 11.93 -13.72
C SER A 54 4.58 13.22 -13.73
N SER A 55 3.70 13.39 -14.73
CA SER A 55 2.76 14.52 -14.82
C SER A 55 1.60 14.45 -13.82
N ALA A 56 1.36 13.33 -13.17
CA ALA A 56 0.21 13.15 -12.26
C ALA A 56 0.36 13.93 -10.94
N LYS A 57 1.57 14.41 -10.61
CA LYS A 57 1.88 15.25 -9.42
C LYS A 57 1.26 14.70 -8.13
N THR A 58 1.22 13.39 -7.95
CA THR A 58 0.81 12.75 -6.70
C THR A 58 1.81 13.11 -5.61
N ILE A 59 1.33 13.52 -4.45
CA ILE A 59 2.18 13.84 -3.30
C ILE A 59 2.23 12.62 -2.40
N HIS A 60 3.44 12.23 -1.99
CA HIS A 60 3.70 11.19 -1.01
C HIS A 60 4.15 11.84 0.30
N LYS A 61 3.44 11.58 1.39
CA LYS A 61 3.85 12.01 2.74
C LYS A 61 4.31 10.81 3.57
N ILE A 62 5.56 10.81 3.98
CA ILE A 62 6.17 9.77 4.82
C ILE A 62 6.86 10.44 6.01
N PRO A 63 6.39 10.23 7.26
CA PRO A 63 5.20 9.46 7.64
C PRO A 63 3.90 10.10 7.18
N PRO A 64 2.75 9.36 7.19
CA PRO A 64 1.44 9.93 6.89
C PRO A 64 1.03 10.96 7.93
N GLU A 65 0.25 11.95 7.52
CA GLU A 65 -0.23 13.04 8.38
C GLU A 65 -1.46 12.62 9.20
N ILE A 66 -1.23 11.75 10.16
CA ILE A 66 -2.21 11.19 11.11
C ILE A 66 -1.57 11.13 12.50
N SER A 67 -2.39 10.90 13.55
CA SER A 67 -1.84 10.71 14.91
C SER A 67 -0.94 9.49 14.99
N GLU A 68 0.08 9.54 15.83
CA GLU A 68 0.99 8.40 16.04
C GLU A 68 0.25 7.14 16.48
N THR A 69 -0.73 7.28 17.37
CA THR A 69 -1.58 6.17 17.82
C THR A 69 -2.28 5.49 16.65
N LEU A 70 -2.84 6.27 15.72
CA LEU A 70 -3.53 5.75 14.53
C LEU A 70 -2.53 5.08 13.56
N HIS A 71 -1.35 5.69 13.38
CA HIS A 71 -0.29 5.11 12.56
C HIS A 71 0.18 3.75 13.10
N LEU A 72 0.37 3.65 14.42
CA LEU A 72 0.72 2.39 15.07
C LEU A 72 -0.36 1.32 14.89
N LYS A 73 -1.65 1.68 14.98
CA LYS A 73 -2.77 0.75 14.71
C LYS A 73 -2.71 0.23 13.27
N ILE A 74 -2.52 1.10 12.28
CA ILE A 74 -2.41 0.73 10.86
C ILE A 74 -1.25 -0.24 10.64
N LYS A 75 -0.07 0.05 11.20
CA LYS A 75 1.11 -0.82 11.13
C LYS A 75 0.83 -2.20 11.75
N LYS A 76 0.14 -2.26 12.89
CA LYS A 76 -0.28 -3.53 13.51
C LYS A 76 -1.24 -4.32 12.61
N ILE A 77 -2.22 -3.65 11.98
CA ILE A 77 -3.17 -4.30 11.07
C ILE A 77 -2.44 -4.83 9.83
N ALA A 78 -1.55 -4.05 9.20
CA ALA A 78 -0.75 -4.49 8.06
C ALA A 78 0.10 -5.71 8.39
N PHE A 79 0.76 -5.70 9.55
CA PHE A 79 1.55 -6.84 10.01
C PHE A 79 0.66 -8.06 10.30
N LYS A 80 -0.50 -7.87 10.93
CA LYS A 80 -1.47 -8.95 11.16
C LYS A 80 -1.95 -9.56 9.84
N ALA A 81 -2.29 -8.74 8.84
CA ALA A 81 -2.69 -9.21 7.51
C ALA A 81 -1.59 -10.05 6.85
N HIS A 82 -0.33 -9.58 6.88
CA HIS A 82 0.84 -10.30 6.41
C HIS A 82 0.96 -11.69 7.06
N LYS A 83 0.79 -11.77 8.38
CA LYS A 83 0.90 -13.04 9.13
C LYS A 83 -0.28 -13.98 8.85
N VAL A 84 -1.51 -13.48 8.83
CA VAL A 84 -2.73 -14.29 8.58
C VAL A 84 -2.69 -14.91 7.18
N LEU A 85 -2.22 -14.15 6.20
CA LEU A 85 -2.04 -14.62 4.81
C LEU A 85 -0.80 -15.50 4.65
N LYS A 86 -0.05 -15.79 5.74
CA LYS A 86 1.20 -16.58 5.74
C LYS A 86 2.24 -16.03 4.75
N CYS A 87 2.22 -14.71 4.53
CA CYS A 87 3.18 -14.06 3.65
C CYS A 87 4.59 -14.16 4.18
N LYS A 88 5.54 -14.20 3.27
CA LYS A 88 6.99 -14.10 3.48
C LYS A 88 7.53 -12.91 2.68
N GLY A 89 8.76 -12.49 2.96
CA GLY A 89 9.39 -11.41 2.21
C GLY A 89 8.72 -10.06 2.45
N VAL A 90 8.34 -9.39 1.37
CA VAL A 90 7.82 -8.03 1.38
C VAL A 90 6.36 -8.00 0.97
N THR A 91 5.54 -7.28 1.72
CA THR A 91 4.14 -6.99 1.35
C THR A 91 3.83 -5.51 1.52
N ARG A 92 2.78 -5.06 0.83
CA ARG A 92 2.19 -3.73 1.00
C ARG A 92 0.71 -3.87 1.23
N SER A 93 0.21 -3.33 2.33
CA SER A 93 -1.22 -3.27 2.60
C SER A 93 -1.74 -1.86 2.35
N ASP A 94 -2.85 -1.75 1.65
CA ASP A 94 -3.47 -0.51 1.23
C ASP A 94 -4.71 -0.24 2.09
N PHE A 95 -4.84 1.00 2.59
CA PHE A 95 -5.85 1.39 3.57
C PHE A 95 -6.60 2.66 3.14
N ARG A 96 -7.86 2.74 3.55
CA ARG A 96 -8.59 4.00 3.66
C ARG A 96 -8.84 4.31 5.13
N VAL A 97 -8.57 5.55 5.52
CA VAL A 97 -8.74 6.03 6.89
C VAL A 97 -9.66 7.22 6.89
N THR A 98 -10.85 7.06 7.50
CA THR A 98 -11.85 8.14 7.55
C THR A 98 -11.41 9.30 8.44
N LYS A 99 -12.10 10.43 8.35
CA LYS A 99 -11.89 11.59 9.25
C LYS A 99 -12.10 11.23 10.72
N GLN A 100 -12.97 10.24 11.01
CA GLN A 100 -13.24 9.74 12.37
C GLN A 100 -12.17 8.74 12.85
N GLY A 101 -11.17 8.41 12.03
CA GLY A 101 -10.10 7.47 12.36
C GLY A 101 -10.49 5.99 12.20
N LEU A 102 -11.60 5.68 11.51
CA LEU A 102 -11.93 4.31 11.14
C LEU A 102 -10.97 3.83 10.06
N ILE A 103 -10.42 2.62 10.24
CA ILE A 103 -9.43 2.02 9.38
C ILE A 103 -10.08 0.92 8.55
N TYR A 104 -9.99 1.01 7.24
CA TYR A 104 -10.43 -0.01 6.29
C TYR A 104 -9.22 -0.51 5.52
N ILE A 105 -8.93 -1.81 5.63
CA ILE A 105 -7.94 -2.47 4.77
C ILE A 105 -8.63 -2.83 3.46
N LEU A 106 -8.03 -2.42 2.34
CA LEU A 106 -8.57 -2.67 1.01
C LEU A 106 -7.98 -3.94 0.41
N GLU A 107 -6.65 -4.04 0.44
CA GLU A 107 -5.91 -5.18 -0.09
C GLU A 107 -4.56 -5.34 0.60
N THR A 108 -3.98 -6.53 0.46
CA THR A 108 -2.57 -6.80 0.75
C THR A 108 -1.91 -7.33 -0.51
N ASN A 109 -1.01 -6.53 -1.07
CA ASN A 109 -0.22 -6.88 -2.23
C ASN A 109 1.01 -7.68 -1.80
N THR A 110 1.08 -8.94 -2.22
CA THR A 110 2.17 -9.86 -1.87
C THR A 110 3.36 -9.76 -2.83
N GLN A 111 3.21 -9.00 -3.92
CA GLN A 111 4.25 -8.75 -4.90
C GLN A 111 4.25 -7.26 -5.30
N PRO A 112 4.51 -6.34 -4.33
CA PRO A 112 4.48 -4.91 -4.61
C PRO A 112 5.59 -4.52 -5.59
N GLY A 113 5.35 -3.45 -6.35
CA GLY A 113 6.35 -2.92 -7.28
C GLY A 113 7.67 -2.59 -6.59
N MET A 114 8.79 -2.95 -7.24
CA MET A 114 10.16 -2.82 -6.73
C MET A 114 11.05 -1.99 -7.67
N THR A 115 10.52 -0.94 -8.27
CA THR A 115 11.33 0.07 -8.94
C THR A 115 11.80 1.14 -7.94
N LYS A 116 12.77 1.95 -8.29
CA LYS A 116 13.24 3.07 -7.45
C LYS A 116 12.11 4.07 -7.10
N LEU A 117 11.06 4.14 -7.93
CA LEU A 117 9.91 5.02 -7.76
C LEU A 117 8.71 4.32 -7.07
N SER A 118 8.87 3.05 -6.69
CA SER A 118 7.80 2.30 -6.04
C SER A 118 7.72 2.64 -4.56
N LEU A 119 6.51 2.53 -3.98
CA LEU A 119 6.22 2.99 -2.63
C LEU A 119 6.99 2.21 -1.54
N VAL A 120 7.17 0.89 -1.71
CA VAL A 120 7.92 0.10 -0.73
C VAL A 120 9.39 0.54 -0.63
N PRO A 121 10.15 0.69 -1.74
CA PRO A 121 11.48 1.28 -1.71
C PRO A 121 11.52 2.69 -1.13
N GLU A 122 10.52 3.52 -1.42
CA GLU A 122 10.43 4.89 -0.88
C GLU A 122 10.25 4.89 0.64
N ILE A 123 9.32 4.06 1.16
CA ILE A 123 9.11 3.88 2.60
C ILE A 123 10.39 3.33 3.25
N ALA A 124 11.00 2.29 2.65
CA ALA A 124 12.22 1.67 3.18
C ALA A 124 13.37 2.69 3.29
N MET A 125 13.55 3.52 2.27
CA MET A 125 14.58 4.56 2.25
C MET A 125 14.39 5.57 3.38
N LYS A 126 13.17 6.02 3.66
CA LYS A 126 12.86 6.92 4.78
C LYS A 126 13.12 6.28 6.16
N HIS A 127 13.24 4.95 6.22
CA HIS A 127 13.55 4.19 7.42
C HIS A 127 14.99 3.63 7.43
N GLY A 128 15.89 4.23 6.65
CA GLY A 128 17.34 3.91 6.66
C GLY A 128 17.74 2.70 5.81
N MET A 129 16.81 2.11 5.03
CA MET A 129 17.06 1.00 4.13
C MET A 129 17.03 1.48 2.68
N ASN A 130 18.18 1.83 2.10
CA ASN A 130 18.26 2.22 0.70
C ASN A 130 17.91 1.06 -0.25
N PHE A 131 17.70 1.36 -1.54
CA PHE A 131 17.26 0.38 -2.53
C PHE A 131 18.17 -0.85 -2.61
N LYS A 132 19.50 -0.65 -2.58
CA LYS A 132 20.48 -1.76 -2.60
C LYS A 132 20.33 -2.68 -1.37
N LYS A 133 20.21 -2.07 -0.18
CA LYS A 133 20.00 -2.83 1.06
C LYS A 133 18.67 -3.60 1.04
N LEU A 134 17.59 -3.00 0.52
CA LEU A 134 16.30 -3.66 0.38
C LEU A 134 16.40 -4.89 -0.54
N VAL A 135 17.00 -4.72 -1.73
CA VAL A 135 17.16 -5.84 -2.68
C VAL A 135 18.04 -6.93 -2.11
N ASN A 136 19.17 -6.58 -1.49
CA ASN A 136 20.03 -7.58 -0.82
C ASN A 136 19.29 -8.31 0.30
N TRP A 137 18.48 -7.61 1.09
CA TRP A 137 17.66 -8.24 2.11
C TRP A 137 16.67 -9.25 1.48
N MET A 138 16.00 -8.87 0.39
CA MET A 138 15.06 -9.76 -0.32
C MET A 138 15.75 -11.01 -0.88
N ILE A 139 16.96 -10.87 -1.44
CA ILE A 139 17.75 -12.00 -1.94
C ILE A 139 18.12 -12.95 -0.81
N ASN A 140 18.60 -12.42 0.31
CA ASN A 140 18.99 -13.23 1.48
C ASN A 140 17.79 -13.87 2.18
N ASP A 141 16.60 -13.24 2.12
CA ASP A 141 15.36 -13.78 2.67
C ASP A 141 14.71 -14.81 1.73
N ALA A 142 15.09 -14.86 0.45
CA ALA A 142 14.51 -15.79 -0.52
C ALA A 142 14.85 -17.24 -0.17
N GLY A 143 13.86 -18.13 -0.35
CA GLY A 143 14.01 -19.57 -0.08
C GLY A 143 12.83 -20.34 -0.63
N ILE A 144 13.05 -21.62 -0.97
CA ILE A 144 12.04 -22.50 -1.57
C ILE A 144 11.12 -23.12 -0.50
N ASN A 145 11.66 -23.42 0.69
CA ASN A 145 10.98 -24.19 1.75
C ASN A 145 10.89 -23.39 3.07
N ARG A 146 10.34 -22.19 3.04
CA ARG A 146 10.21 -21.30 4.21
C ARG A 146 8.78 -21.00 4.60
#